data_f534b53b99c8a5b9e2f9c0d132e003dc
#
_entry.id   f534b53b99c8a5b9e2f9c0d132e003dc
#
_cell.length_a   1.000
_cell.length_b   1.000
_cell.length_c   1.000
_cell.angle_alpha   90.00
_cell.angle_beta   90.00
_cell.angle_gamma   90.00
#
_symmetry.space_group_name_H-M   'P 1'
#
loop_
_entity.id
_entity.type
_entity.pdbx_description
1 polymer ?
#
loop_
_entity_poly.entity_id
_entity_poly.type
_entity_poly.pdbx_seq_one_letter_code
_entity_poly.pdbx_strand_id
1 'polypeptide(L)'
;MSLYAQWMESLKSTNHVVVSNYLETVIKPIPDSARTGDLDPRVFATLTANHSSHDEPDTVFDLEYERASMGWPNQDRTTTDIKTEYLTIPSEDGDIPVRLYRPSHTEAIPAILFFHGGGFFGGTLDTVENPCKLLAEQANAVVISVDYRLAPEHPFPAGLNDCYRAFEWVHAHSNELNILKDRIGVAGDSAGGNLATACCLMEQERGEGRICYQALVYPVVNLGSIPTDDFEWTLDAYDISHHHDLIRDVVLALADTDSLLNDLYLQGEVDVTHPLVSPLFADDVSGQPPTLIVTAEYDYLRLEGEAYARKLARAGVPTRLIQYRGMDHAFMDKLGDYPQADDCMNVIAKGLKELTK
;
A
#
# COMPACT_ATOMS: atom_id res chain seq x y z
N MET A 1 -17.78 -22.13 -13.55
CA MET A 1 -16.97 -21.04 -12.98
C MET A 1 -17.47 -20.81 -11.57
N SER A 2 -16.59 -20.75 -10.56
CA SER A 2 -17.01 -20.44 -9.19
C SER A 2 -17.54 -19.00 -9.12
N LEU A 3 -18.32 -18.66 -8.08
CA LEU A 3 -18.82 -17.32 -7.86
C LEU A 3 -17.66 -16.31 -7.72
N TYR A 4 -16.62 -16.67 -6.98
CA TYR A 4 -15.40 -15.88 -6.83
C TYR A 4 -14.72 -15.58 -8.20
N ALA A 5 -14.64 -16.58 -9.08
CA ALA A 5 -14.08 -16.39 -10.41
C ALA A 5 -14.94 -15.46 -11.29
N GLN A 6 -16.27 -15.44 -11.08
CA GLN A 6 -17.16 -14.48 -11.76
C GLN A 6 -16.92 -13.05 -11.25
N TRP A 7 -16.73 -12.87 -9.94
CA TRP A 7 -16.38 -11.57 -9.37
C TRP A 7 -15.05 -11.04 -9.91
N MET A 8 -14.02 -11.89 -9.98
CA MET A 8 -12.73 -11.52 -10.56
C MET A 8 -12.85 -11.12 -12.04
N GLU A 9 -13.68 -11.78 -12.82
CA GLU A 9 -13.91 -11.42 -14.22
C GLU A 9 -14.64 -10.07 -14.34
N SER A 10 -15.60 -9.80 -13.45
CA SER A 10 -16.29 -8.50 -13.35
C SER A 10 -15.29 -7.36 -13.08
N LEU A 11 -14.38 -7.53 -12.10
CA LEU A 11 -13.36 -6.53 -11.76
C LEU A 11 -12.37 -6.27 -12.90
N LYS A 12 -12.11 -7.26 -13.75
CA LYS A 12 -11.23 -7.12 -14.92
C LYS A 12 -11.90 -6.42 -16.08
N SER A 13 -13.18 -6.71 -16.33
CA SER A 13 -13.92 -6.31 -17.53
C SER A 13 -14.74 -5.03 -17.35
N THR A 14 -15.22 -4.74 -16.14
CA THR A 14 -16.10 -3.61 -15.86
C THR A 14 -15.31 -2.51 -15.14
N ASN A 15 -14.95 -1.47 -15.88
CA ASN A 15 -14.29 -0.30 -15.30
C ASN A 15 -15.06 0.95 -15.68
N HIS A 16 -15.20 1.87 -14.73
CA HIS A 16 -15.63 3.22 -15.01
C HIS A 16 -14.42 4.14 -14.97
N VAL A 17 -14.19 4.89 -16.03
CA VAL A 17 -13.03 5.77 -16.14
C VAL A 17 -13.51 7.20 -16.00
N VAL A 18 -12.92 7.92 -15.05
CA VAL A 18 -13.13 9.36 -14.86
C VAL A 18 -11.84 10.08 -15.19
N VAL A 19 -11.90 11.03 -16.12
CA VAL A 19 -10.75 11.89 -16.46
C VAL A 19 -10.96 13.25 -15.84
N SER A 20 -10.07 13.66 -14.96
CA SER A 20 -10.09 14.95 -14.29
C SER A 20 -8.67 15.47 -14.08
N ASN A 21 -8.40 16.75 -14.39
CA ASN A 21 -7.14 17.41 -14.08
C ASN A 21 -5.87 16.62 -14.45
N TYR A 22 -5.77 16.14 -15.69
CA TYR A 22 -4.63 15.37 -16.24
C TYR A 22 -4.47 13.94 -15.69
N LEU A 23 -5.38 13.47 -14.83
CA LEU A 23 -5.35 12.15 -14.24
C LEU A 23 -6.54 11.32 -14.72
N GLU A 24 -6.28 10.10 -15.15
CA GLU A 24 -7.27 9.08 -15.41
C GLU A 24 -7.45 8.22 -14.14
N THR A 25 -8.64 8.27 -13.56
CA THR A 25 -9.02 7.41 -12.43
C THR A 25 -9.86 6.26 -12.93
N VAL A 26 -9.40 5.05 -12.68
CA VAL A 26 -10.16 3.81 -12.94
C VAL A 26 -10.94 3.44 -11.69
N ILE A 27 -12.26 3.48 -11.78
CA ILE A 27 -13.13 3.07 -10.67
C ILE A 27 -13.54 1.62 -10.90
N LYS A 28 -13.15 0.75 -9.96
CA LYS A 28 -13.51 -0.66 -9.91
C LYS A 28 -14.85 -0.81 -9.18
N PRO A 29 -15.86 -1.47 -9.77
CA PRO A 29 -17.18 -1.62 -9.14
C PRO A 29 -17.15 -2.66 -8.01
N ILE A 30 -18.22 -2.67 -7.20
CA ILE A 30 -18.57 -3.83 -6.39
C ILE A 30 -19.01 -4.95 -7.35
N PRO A 31 -18.36 -6.12 -7.35
CA PRO A 31 -18.53 -7.11 -8.43
C PRO A 31 -19.96 -7.66 -8.61
N ASP A 32 -20.75 -7.67 -7.55
CA ASP A 32 -22.10 -8.27 -7.49
C ASP A 32 -23.17 -7.28 -6.99
N SER A 33 -22.86 -5.98 -7.00
CA SER A 33 -23.79 -4.93 -6.63
C SER A 33 -23.69 -3.73 -7.58
N ALA A 34 -24.84 -3.25 -8.02
CA ALA A 34 -24.93 -2.00 -8.79
C ALA A 34 -25.17 -0.77 -7.90
N ARG A 35 -25.19 -0.94 -6.57
CA ARG A 35 -25.43 0.16 -5.63
C ARG A 35 -24.21 1.06 -5.56
N THR A 36 -24.46 2.35 -5.41
CA THR A 36 -23.47 3.37 -5.06
C THR A 36 -23.76 3.88 -3.67
N GLY A 37 -22.77 4.45 -3.01
CA GLY A 37 -22.94 4.97 -1.65
C GLY A 37 -23.19 3.87 -0.61
N ASP A 38 -22.62 2.67 -0.81
CA ASP A 38 -22.81 1.50 0.03
C ASP A 38 -21.51 0.70 0.15
N LEU A 39 -21.37 -0.03 1.25
CA LEU A 39 -20.28 -0.98 1.44
C LEU A 39 -20.41 -2.19 0.52
N ASP A 40 -19.27 -2.75 0.14
CA ASP A 40 -19.22 -4.08 -0.42
C ASP A 40 -19.85 -5.07 0.58
N PRO A 41 -20.72 -6.03 0.15
CA PRO A 41 -21.36 -6.97 1.06
C PRO A 41 -20.39 -7.75 1.95
N ARG A 42 -19.17 -7.98 1.50
CA ARG A 42 -18.12 -8.69 2.27
C ARG A 42 -17.55 -7.80 3.36
N VAL A 43 -17.29 -6.52 3.07
CA VAL A 43 -16.90 -5.51 4.07
C VAL A 43 -18.00 -5.35 5.10
N PHE A 44 -19.25 -5.17 4.67
CA PHE A 44 -20.40 -5.06 5.57
C PHE A 44 -20.52 -6.27 6.50
N ALA A 45 -20.38 -7.50 5.98
CA ALA A 45 -20.45 -8.71 6.79
C ALA A 45 -19.32 -8.78 7.83
N THR A 46 -18.09 -8.41 7.46
CA THR A 46 -16.93 -8.40 8.37
C THR A 46 -17.13 -7.38 9.50
N LEU A 47 -17.53 -6.16 9.17
CA LEU A 47 -17.75 -5.09 10.16
C LEU A 47 -18.87 -5.44 11.15
N THR A 48 -19.99 -5.95 10.65
CA THR A 48 -21.12 -6.31 11.50
C THR A 48 -20.85 -7.52 12.41
N ALA A 49 -20.01 -8.46 11.96
CA ALA A 49 -19.56 -9.57 12.80
C ALA A 49 -18.68 -9.08 13.96
N ASN A 50 -17.83 -8.09 13.72
CA ASN A 50 -16.92 -7.52 14.72
C ASN A 50 -17.66 -6.60 15.72
N HIS A 51 -18.67 -5.82 15.28
CA HIS A 51 -19.47 -4.97 16.16
C HIS A 51 -20.21 -5.72 17.27
N SER A 52 -20.51 -7.01 17.06
CA SER A 52 -21.15 -7.83 18.09
C SER A 52 -20.22 -8.28 19.23
N SER A 53 -18.94 -7.97 19.16
CA SER A 53 -17.91 -8.40 20.12
C SER A 53 -17.28 -7.26 20.93
N HIS A 54 -17.60 -5.99 20.66
CA HIS A 54 -17.01 -4.83 21.32
C HIS A 54 -18.03 -3.99 22.09
N ASP A 55 -18.41 -4.44 23.29
CA ASP A 55 -19.03 -3.64 24.36
C ASP A 55 -18.01 -3.36 25.50
N GLU A 56 -16.76 -2.99 25.17
CA GLU A 56 -15.78 -2.58 26.19
C GLU A 56 -15.52 -1.06 26.08
N PRO A 57 -15.61 -0.31 27.20
CA PRO A 57 -15.34 1.14 27.19
C PRO A 57 -13.84 1.42 27.19
N ASP A 58 -13.46 2.53 26.51
CA ASP A 58 -12.16 3.24 26.59
C ASP A 58 -10.96 2.41 27.06
N THR A 59 -10.49 1.48 26.23
CA THR A 59 -9.23 0.80 26.53
C THR A 59 -8.08 1.76 26.23
N VAL A 60 -7.20 1.95 27.24
CA VAL A 60 -5.92 2.64 27.06
C VAL A 60 -5.17 1.94 25.92
N PHE A 61 -4.58 2.73 24.99
CA PHE A 61 -3.78 2.19 23.89
C PHE A 61 -2.72 1.22 24.42
N ASP A 62 -2.77 0.00 23.92
CA ASP A 62 -1.82 -1.07 24.25
C ASP A 62 -1.08 -1.49 22.98
N LEU A 63 0.18 -1.12 22.87
CA LEU A 63 1.01 -1.35 21.68
C LEU A 63 1.16 -2.84 21.36
N GLU A 64 1.28 -3.71 22.36
CA GLU A 64 1.42 -5.16 22.14
C GLU A 64 0.11 -5.75 21.59
N TYR A 65 -1.01 -5.33 22.15
CA TYR A 65 -2.33 -5.74 21.68
C TYR A 65 -2.58 -5.26 20.23
N GLU A 66 -2.30 -4.01 19.93
CA GLU A 66 -2.46 -3.43 18.58
C GLU A 66 -1.60 -4.19 17.56
N ARG A 67 -0.34 -4.43 17.87
CA ARG A 67 0.56 -5.22 17.00
C ARG A 67 0.04 -6.65 16.78
N ALA A 68 -0.44 -7.29 17.83
CA ALA A 68 -0.95 -8.67 17.76
C ALA A 68 -2.28 -8.79 17.00
N SER A 69 -3.07 -7.69 16.95
CA SER A 69 -4.35 -7.65 16.23
C SER A 69 -4.22 -7.31 14.75
N MET A 70 -3.04 -6.83 14.30
CA MET A 70 -2.82 -6.46 12.91
C MET A 70 -2.76 -7.66 11.97
N GLY A 71 -3.23 -7.43 10.76
CA GLY A 71 -3.28 -8.41 9.69
C GLY A 71 -4.58 -9.22 9.69
N TRP A 72 -4.67 -10.11 8.73
CA TRP A 72 -5.83 -10.98 8.51
C TRP A 72 -5.36 -12.38 8.09
N PRO A 73 -6.06 -13.45 8.47
CA PRO A 73 -5.71 -14.81 8.04
C PRO A 73 -6.02 -15.00 6.55
N ASN A 74 -5.25 -14.31 5.70
CA ASN A 74 -5.40 -14.35 4.26
C ASN A 74 -5.00 -15.71 3.67
N GLN A 75 -5.48 -15.99 2.45
CA GLN A 75 -5.34 -17.28 1.78
C GLN A 75 -4.24 -17.22 0.72
N ASP A 76 -3.45 -18.29 0.59
CA ASP A 76 -2.57 -18.47 -0.55
C ASP A 76 -3.42 -18.67 -1.82
N ARG A 77 -3.29 -17.73 -2.76
CA ARG A 77 -4.04 -17.69 -4.03
C ARG A 77 -3.17 -18.05 -5.22
N THR A 78 -1.92 -18.46 -4.99
CA THR A 78 -1.03 -18.88 -6.07
C THR A 78 -1.48 -20.19 -6.70
N THR A 79 -1.22 -20.34 -7.97
CA THR A 79 -1.52 -21.55 -8.77
C THR A 79 -0.25 -22.29 -9.16
N THR A 80 0.91 -21.66 -8.97
CA THR A 80 2.23 -22.21 -9.20
C THR A 80 3.03 -22.23 -7.92
N ASP A 81 4.11 -23.01 -7.90
CA ASP A 81 5.02 -23.06 -6.76
C ASP A 81 5.84 -21.77 -6.67
N ILE A 82 5.72 -21.06 -5.55
CA ILE A 82 6.49 -19.85 -5.23
C ILE A 82 7.45 -20.18 -4.10
N LYS A 83 8.74 -20.25 -4.42
CA LYS A 83 9.77 -20.52 -3.43
C LYS A 83 9.91 -19.35 -2.47
N THR A 84 9.86 -19.64 -1.17
CA THR A 84 10.15 -18.67 -0.11
C THR A 84 11.60 -18.83 0.36
N GLU A 85 12.36 -17.73 0.35
CA GLU A 85 13.75 -17.68 0.80
C GLU A 85 13.90 -16.61 1.89
N TYR A 86 14.78 -16.86 2.86
CA TYR A 86 15.06 -15.93 3.95
C TYR A 86 16.47 -15.42 3.81
N LEU A 87 16.64 -14.12 3.80
CA LEU A 87 17.94 -13.46 3.76
C LEU A 87 18.02 -12.39 4.85
N THR A 88 19.25 -12.00 5.15
CA THR A 88 19.54 -10.89 6.06
C THR A 88 20.45 -9.91 5.33
N ILE A 89 20.05 -8.67 5.25
CA ILE A 89 20.82 -7.60 4.61
C ILE A 89 21.69 -6.93 5.67
N PRO A 90 23.02 -6.91 5.53
CA PRO A 90 23.89 -6.24 6.49
C PRO A 90 23.64 -4.73 6.51
N SER A 91 23.53 -4.14 7.70
CA SER A 91 23.45 -2.70 7.92
C SER A 91 24.26 -2.29 9.16
N GLU A 92 24.74 -1.04 9.18
CA GLU A 92 25.49 -0.51 10.32
C GLU A 92 24.64 -0.37 11.58
N ASP A 93 23.33 -0.12 11.38
CA ASP A 93 22.36 0.08 12.47
C ASP A 93 21.66 -1.20 12.91
N GLY A 94 22.06 -2.35 12.39
CA GLY A 94 21.48 -3.67 12.62
C GLY A 94 21.06 -4.33 11.32
N ASP A 95 21.20 -5.63 11.29
CA ASP A 95 20.86 -6.44 10.13
C ASP A 95 19.36 -6.38 9.83
N ILE A 96 19.00 -6.29 8.53
CA ILE A 96 17.63 -6.15 8.06
C ILE A 96 17.14 -7.51 7.53
N PRO A 97 16.21 -8.20 8.21
CA PRO A 97 15.62 -9.42 7.69
C PRO A 97 14.76 -9.14 6.47
N VAL A 98 14.82 -10.03 5.48
CA VAL A 98 13.96 -9.96 4.30
C VAL A 98 13.49 -11.35 3.91
N ARG A 99 12.30 -11.40 3.30
CA ARG A 99 11.72 -12.62 2.78
C ARG A 99 11.52 -12.47 1.27
N LEU A 100 12.09 -13.38 0.49
CA LEU A 100 11.97 -13.38 -0.96
C LEU A 100 10.95 -14.43 -1.40
N TYR A 101 10.07 -14.02 -2.29
CA TYR A 101 9.11 -14.87 -2.97
C TYR A 101 9.48 -14.96 -4.44
N ARG A 102 9.85 -16.15 -4.87
CA ARG A 102 10.46 -16.37 -6.17
C ARG A 102 9.67 -17.38 -7.00
N PRO A 103 9.10 -16.96 -8.16
CA PRO A 103 8.56 -17.92 -9.13
C PRO A 103 9.69 -18.73 -9.77
N SER A 104 9.36 -19.92 -10.25
CA SER A 104 10.34 -20.77 -10.97
C SER A 104 10.76 -20.10 -12.27
N HIS A 105 12.06 -19.82 -12.42
CA HIS A 105 12.66 -19.23 -13.62
C HIS A 105 14.15 -19.58 -13.74
N THR A 106 14.70 -19.48 -14.94
CA THR A 106 16.13 -19.71 -15.25
C THR A 106 16.87 -18.44 -15.61
N GLU A 107 16.17 -17.45 -16.14
CA GLU A 107 16.72 -16.16 -16.55
C GLU A 107 16.48 -15.10 -15.47
N ALA A 108 17.23 -14.00 -15.50
CA ALA A 108 16.98 -12.87 -14.62
C ALA A 108 15.60 -12.27 -14.91
N ILE A 109 14.85 -11.99 -13.84
CA ILE A 109 13.50 -11.41 -13.90
C ILE A 109 13.43 -10.10 -13.11
N PRO A 110 12.40 -9.25 -13.32
CA PRO A 110 12.20 -8.05 -12.51
C PRO A 110 12.08 -8.35 -11.00
N ALA A 111 12.22 -7.32 -10.18
CA ALA A 111 11.97 -7.43 -8.74
C ALA A 111 11.08 -6.30 -8.24
N ILE A 112 10.39 -6.55 -7.13
CA ILE A 112 9.67 -5.55 -6.34
C ILE A 112 10.07 -5.72 -4.88
N LEU A 113 10.55 -4.63 -4.25
CA LEU A 113 10.60 -4.58 -2.79
C LEU A 113 9.21 -4.21 -2.28
N PHE A 114 8.72 -4.95 -1.30
CA PHE A 114 7.42 -4.72 -0.69
C PHE A 114 7.60 -4.32 0.78
N PHE A 115 7.01 -3.18 1.15
CA PHE A 115 7.00 -2.66 2.52
C PHE A 115 5.58 -2.79 3.07
N HIS A 116 5.44 -3.53 4.17
CA HIS A 116 4.13 -3.79 4.78
C HIS A 116 3.55 -2.55 5.46
N GLY A 117 2.22 -2.50 5.60
CA GLY A 117 1.50 -1.53 6.39
C GLY A 117 1.59 -1.80 7.90
N GLY A 118 0.87 -1.00 8.68
CA GLY A 118 0.82 -1.12 10.15
C GLY A 118 1.22 0.15 10.88
N GLY A 119 0.95 1.34 10.31
CA GLY A 119 1.12 2.64 10.98
C GLY A 119 2.56 2.92 11.44
N PHE A 120 3.56 2.34 10.80
CA PHE A 120 4.99 2.40 11.15
C PHE A 120 5.35 1.74 12.51
N PHE A 121 4.36 1.30 13.29
CA PHE A 121 4.57 0.69 14.61
C PHE A 121 4.18 -0.79 14.68
N GLY A 122 3.58 -1.33 13.64
CA GLY A 122 3.13 -2.71 13.59
C GLY A 122 3.22 -3.31 12.19
N GLY A 123 2.59 -4.46 11.97
CA GLY A 123 2.76 -5.28 10.78
C GLY A 123 3.99 -6.19 10.84
N THR A 124 4.04 -7.19 9.99
CA THR A 124 5.13 -8.17 9.89
C THR A 124 5.23 -8.74 8.48
N LEU A 125 6.30 -9.47 8.20
CA LEU A 125 6.42 -10.23 6.94
C LEU A 125 5.28 -11.25 6.75
N ASP A 126 4.67 -11.73 7.84
CA ASP A 126 3.60 -12.73 7.78
C ASP A 126 2.26 -12.10 7.36
N THR A 127 2.01 -10.85 7.74
CA THR A 127 0.76 -10.14 7.36
C THR A 127 0.60 -10.00 5.85
N VAL A 128 1.72 -9.89 5.12
CA VAL A 128 1.75 -9.68 3.66
C VAL A 128 2.30 -10.88 2.88
N GLU A 129 2.52 -12.03 3.52
CA GLU A 129 3.12 -13.21 2.86
C GLU A 129 2.35 -13.63 1.61
N ASN A 130 1.05 -13.91 1.74
CA ASN A 130 0.25 -14.39 0.61
C ASN A 130 0.00 -13.31 -0.46
N PRO A 131 -0.26 -12.02 -0.13
CA PRO A 131 -0.20 -10.93 -1.10
C PRO A 131 1.11 -10.88 -1.89
N CYS A 132 2.26 -10.99 -1.22
CA CYS A 132 3.58 -10.99 -1.88
C CYS A 132 3.80 -12.22 -2.77
N LYS A 133 3.36 -13.42 -2.35
CA LYS A 133 3.39 -14.63 -3.19
C LYS A 133 2.56 -14.47 -4.46
N LEU A 134 1.32 -13.99 -4.31
CA LEU A 134 0.45 -13.77 -5.46
C LEU A 134 1.03 -12.70 -6.40
N LEU A 135 1.59 -11.63 -5.86
CA LEU A 135 2.26 -10.61 -6.64
C LEU A 135 3.46 -11.19 -7.42
N ALA A 136 4.28 -12.03 -6.77
CA ALA A 136 5.42 -12.68 -7.42
C ALA A 136 4.98 -13.55 -8.61
N GLU A 137 3.93 -14.36 -8.43
CA GLU A 137 3.35 -15.15 -9.52
C GLU A 137 2.82 -14.27 -10.64
N GLN A 138 1.96 -13.31 -10.30
CA GLN A 138 1.27 -12.47 -11.27
C GLN A 138 2.21 -11.54 -12.01
N ALA A 139 3.27 -11.04 -11.37
CA ALA A 139 4.26 -10.19 -12.00
C ALA A 139 5.32 -10.98 -12.78
N ASN A 140 5.49 -12.25 -12.49
CA ASN A 140 6.67 -13.03 -12.84
C ASN A 140 7.94 -12.28 -12.41
N ALA A 141 8.00 -11.89 -11.14
CA ALA A 141 9.05 -11.09 -10.55
C ALA A 141 9.45 -11.68 -9.20
N VAL A 142 10.67 -11.41 -8.74
CA VAL A 142 11.05 -11.66 -7.36
C VAL A 142 10.42 -10.57 -6.49
N VAL A 143 9.60 -10.95 -5.50
CA VAL A 143 9.10 -10.02 -4.49
C VAL A 143 9.94 -10.16 -3.24
N ILE A 144 10.43 -9.04 -2.71
CA ILE A 144 11.31 -8.96 -1.54
C ILE A 144 10.58 -8.16 -0.47
N SER A 145 9.99 -8.85 0.50
CA SER A 145 9.34 -8.22 1.64
C SER A 145 10.38 -7.88 2.70
N VAL A 146 10.37 -6.64 3.19
CA VAL A 146 11.37 -6.08 4.10
C VAL A 146 10.80 -5.96 5.52
N ASP A 147 11.50 -6.55 6.49
CA ASP A 147 11.19 -6.46 7.92
C ASP A 147 11.90 -5.25 8.51
N TYR A 148 11.38 -4.06 8.19
CA TYR A 148 11.97 -2.80 8.61
C TYR A 148 11.69 -2.53 10.10
N ARG A 149 12.58 -1.80 10.76
CA ARG A 149 12.45 -1.45 12.18
C ARG A 149 11.23 -0.58 12.45
N LEU A 150 10.51 -0.90 13.52
CA LEU A 150 9.24 -0.29 13.90
C LEU A 150 9.41 0.75 15.03
N ALA A 151 8.54 1.74 15.01
CA ALA A 151 8.32 2.68 16.10
C ALA A 151 7.49 2.02 17.22
N PRO A 152 7.54 2.49 18.46
CA PRO A 152 8.34 3.62 18.96
C PRO A 152 9.79 3.28 19.28
N GLU A 153 10.17 1.98 19.25
CA GLU A 153 11.53 1.54 19.58
C GLU A 153 12.57 2.12 18.62
N HIS A 154 12.17 2.28 17.35
CA HIS A 154 12.97 2.83 16.28
C HIS A 154 12.16 3.88 15.50
N PRO A 155 12.09 5.14 16.00
CA PRO A 155 11.31 6.19 15.36
C PRO A 155 11.87 6.59 13.99
N PHE A 156 11.15 7.46 13.29
CA PHE A 156 11.63 8.06 12.04
C PHE A 156 13.05 8.64 12.23
N PRO A 157 13.99 8.39 11.31
CA PRO A 157 13.80 7.73 10.01
C PRO A 157 14.25 6.25 9.97
N ALA A 158 14.29 5.53 11.09
CA ALA A 158 14.91 4.20 11.16
C ALA A 158 14.31 3.20 10.15
N GLY A 159 12.99 3.02 10.14
CA GLY A 159 12.32 2.11 9.21
C GLY A 159 12.48 2.52 7.74
N LEU A 160 12.46 3.82 7.45
CA LEU A 160 12.72 4.34 6.10
C LEU A 160 14.15 4.03 5.64
N ASN A 161 15.14 4.23 6.53
CA ASN A 161 16.53 3.91 6.23
C ASN A 161 16.73 2.42 5.94
N ASP A 162 16.03 1.54 6.67
CA ASP A 162 16.07 0.10 6.41
C ASP A 162 15.48 -0.25 5.04
N CYS A 163 14.34 0.32 4.69
CA CYS A 163 13.71 0.13 3.39
C CYS A 163 14.61 0.61 2.25
N TYR A 164 15.18 1.79 2.38
CA TYR A 164 16.08 2.35 1.37
C TYR A 164 17.39 1.55 1.28
N ARG A 165 17.95 1.14 2.40
CA ARG A 165 19.14 0.28 2.46
C ARG A 165 18.88 -1.07 1.82
N ALA A 166 17.72 -1.66 2.05
CA ALA A 166 17.33 -2.90 1.41
C ALA A 166 17.28 -2.74 -0.12
N PHE A 167 16.72 -1.63 -0.63
CA PHE A 167 16.74 -1.33 -2.06
C PHE A 167 18.17 -1.20 -2.60
N GLU A 168 19.03 -0.42 -1.96
CA GLU A 168 20.44 -0.26 -2.39
C GLU A 168 21.16 -1.59 -2.45
N TRP A 169 20.98 -2.42 -1.43
CA TRP A 169 21.62 -3.73 -1.36
C TRP A 169 21.11 -4.66 -2.48
N VAL A 170 19.80 -4.75 -2.68
CA VAL A 170 19.18 -5.57 -3.75
C VAL A 170 19.67 -5.11 -5.13
N HIS A 171 19.74 -3.80 -5.37
CA HIS A 171 20.25 -3.25 -6.61
C HIS A 171 21.73 -3.61 -6.83
N ALA A 172 22.56 -3.54 -5.79
CA ALA A 172 23.98 -3.88 -5.85
C ALA A 172 24.22 -5.39 -6.10
N HIS A 173 23.37 -6.27 -5.51
CA HIS A 173 23.49 -7.73 -5.60
C HIS A 173 22.53 -8.36 -6.64
N SER A 174 22.05 -7.57 -7.58
CA SER A 174 21.06 -8.00 -8.59
C SER A 174 21.50 -9.24 -9.37
N ASN A 175 22.78 -9.36 -9.72
CA ASN A 175 23.33 -10.53 -10.43
C ASN A 175 23.28 -11.79 -9.55
N GLU A 176 23.62 -11.70 -8.27
CA GLU A 176 23.62 -12.82 -7.33
C GLU A 176 22.18 -13.29 -7.06
N LEU A 177 21.24 -12.33 -7.03
CA LEU A 177 19.83 -12.59 -6.87
C LEU A 177 19.13 -13.04 -8.16
N ASN A 178 19.85 -13.07 -9.30
CA ASN A 178 19.28 -13.38 -10.61
C ASN A 178 18.06 -12.51 -10.96
N ILE A 179 18.20 -11.19 -10.75
CA ILE A 179 17.19 -10.17 -11.08
C ILE A 179 17.73 -9.14 -12.06
N LEU A 180 16.84 -8.53 -12.82
CA LEU A 180 17.15 -7.46 -13.75
C LEU A 180 17.43 -6.17 -12.98
N LYS A 181 18.67 -5.71 -12.97
CA LYS A 181 19.14 -4.55 -12.22
C LYS A 181 18.33 -3.28 -12.50
N ASP A 182 17.97 -3.04 -13.76
CA ASP A 182 17.23 -1.85 -14.19
C ASP A 182 15.71 -2.04 -14.13
N ARG A 183 15.24 -3.11 -13.49
CA ARG A 183 13.83 -3.50 -13.39
C ARG A 183 13.43 -3.80 -11.94
N ILE A 184 13.83 -2.91 -11.04
CA ILE A 184 13.50 -3.00 -9.62
C ILE A 184 12.46 -1.92 -9.30
N GLY A 185 11.29 -2.34 -8.86
CA GLY A 185 10.23 -1.47 -8.36
C GLY A 185 10.11 -1.53 -6.84
N VAL A 186 9.32 -0.64 -6.29
CA VAL A 186 8.91 -0.64 -4.87
C VAL A 186 7.39 -0.65 -4.77
N ALA A 187 6.86 -1.29 -3.75
CA ALA A 187 5.43 -1.29 -3.45
C ALA A 187 5.21 -1.34 -1.94
N GLY A 188 4.05 -0.92 -1.52
CA GLY A 188 3.65 -1.05 -0.12
C GLY A 188 2.22 -0.57 0.10
N ASP A 189 1.68 -0.95 1.23
CA ASP A 189 0.34 -0.60 1.66
C ASP A 189 0.37 0.33 2.88
N SER A 190 -0.55 1.28 2.96
CA SER A 190 -0.68 2.20 4.10
C SER A 190 0.67 2.89 4.44
N ALA A 191 1.20 2.70 5.64
CA ALA A 191 2.54 3.17 6.05
C ALA A 191 3.65 2.64 5.12
N GLY A 192 3.53 1.39 4.63
CA GLY A 192 4.47 0.83 3.64
C GLY A 192 4.41 1.55 2.29
N GLY A 193 3.23 2.02 1.90
CA GLY A 193 3.07 2.89 0.72
C GLY A 193 3.78 4.24 0.90
N ASN A 194 3.76 4.80 2.11
CA ASN A 194 4.56 5.98 2.46
C ASN A 194 6.06 5.70 2.28
N LEU A 195 6.56 4.62 2.91
CA LEU A 195 7.97 4.24 2.82
C LEU A 195 8.42 4.00 1.38
N ALA A 196 7.55 3.41 0.54
CA ALA A 196 7.85 3.18 -0.88
C ALA A 196 8.06 4.50 -1.64
N THR A 197 7.16 5.47 -1.50
CA THR A 197 7.31 6.76 -2.18
C THR A 197 8.40 7.63 -1.55
N ALA A 198 8.65 7.52 -0.23
CA ALA A 198 9.78 8.19 0.42
C ALA A 198 11.13 7.68 -0.10
N CYS A 199 11.28 6.37 -0.35
CA CYS A 199 12.47 5.81 -1.01
C CYS A 199 12.67 6.41 -2.41
N CYS A 200 11.59 6.59 -3.18
CA CYS A 200 11.66 7.23 -4.49
C CYS A 200 12.05 8.71 -4.41
N LEU A 201 11.61 9.44 -3.38
CA LEU A 201 12.06 10.83 -3.14
C LEU A 201 13.56 10.87 -2.81
N MET A 202 14.06 9.92 -2.00
CA MET A 202 15.49 9.82 -1.71
C MET A 202 16.32 9.53 -2.98
N GLU A 203 15.83 8.69 -3.88
CA GLU A 203 16.45 8.41 -5.19
C GLU A 203 16.48 9.67 -6.07
N GLN A 204 15.38 10.40 -6.12
CA GLN A 204 15.29 11.68 -6.85
C GLN A 204 16.27 12.71 -6.30
N GLU A 205 16.35 12.87 -4.98
CA GLU A 205 17.25 13.82 -4.33
C GLU A 205 18.73 13.51 -4.61
N ARG A 206 19.08 12.21 -4.72
CA ARG A 206 20.42 11.75 -5.11
C ARG A 206 20.69 11.88 -6.61
N GLY A 207 19.66 12.11 -7.41
CA GLY A 207 19.77 12.19 -8.87
C GLY A 207 20.07 10.85 -9.55
N GLU A 208 19.75 9.71 -8.89
CA GLU A 208 20.08 8.38 -9.40
C GLU A 208 18.91 7.71 -10.15
N GLY A 209 17.67 7.80 -9.66
CA GLY A 209 16.46 7.32 -10.35
C GLY A 209 16.48 5.83 -10.72
N ARG A 210 17.03 4.98 -9.84
CA ARG A 210 17.20 3.54 -10.06
C ARG A 210 15.93 2.71 -9.86
N ILE A 211 14.93 3.28 -9.17
CA ILE A 211 13.61 2.66 -8.99
C ILE A 211 12.79 2.87 -10.26
N CYS A 212 12.40 1.78 -10.92
CA CYS A 212 11.71 1.86 -12.20
C CYS A 212 10.17 1.98 -12.10
N TYR A 213 9.60 1.70 -10.94
CA TYR A 213 8.15 1.66 -10.70
C TYR A 213 7.84 1.80 -9.22
N GLN A 214 6.75 2.47 -8.88
CA GLN A 214 6.18 2.43 -7.53
C GLN A 214 4.69 2.10 -7.56
N ALA A 215 4.25 1.26 -6.61
CA ALA A 215 2.83 0.93 -6.41
C ALA A 215 2.44 1.19 -4.95
N LEU A 216 1.56 2.16 -4.76
CA LEU A 216 1.16 2.68 -3.46
C LEU A 216 -0.29 2.29 -3.19
N VAL A 217 -0.52 1.40 -2.24
CA VAL A 217 -1.85 0.91 -1.90
C VAL A 217 -2.36 1.68 -0.68
N TYR A 218 -3.42 2.45 -0.84
CA TYR A 218 -4.00 3.38 0.16
C TYR A 218 -2.92 4.07 1.02
N PRO A 219 -1.94 4.74 0.40
CA PRO A 219 -0.74 5.20 1.10
C PRO A 219 -1.04 6.36 2.05
N VAL A 220 -0.31 6.43 3.17
CA VAL A 220 -0.16 7.66 3.96
C VAL A 220 0.76 8.61 3.19
N VAL A 221 0.27 9.78 2.79
CA VAL A 221 1.10 10.78 2.09
C VAL A 221 0.99 12.19 2.69
N ASN A 222 0.17 12.32 3.74
CA ASN A 222 -0.04 13.56 4.49
C ASN A 222 -0.37 13.23 5.96
N LEU A 223 0.65 12.87 6.73
CA LEU A 223 0.50 12.60 8.16
C LEU A 223 0.01 13.87 8.88
N GLY A 224 -1.11 13.79 9.58
CA GLY A 224 -1.77 14.93 10.22
C GLY A 224 -2.81 15.62 9.36
N SER A 225 -3.14 15.08 8.18
CA SER A 225 -4.24 15.56 7.30
C SER A 225 -4.24 17.09 7.09
N ILE A 226 -3.05 17.68 6.96
CA ILE A 226 -2.84 19.13 6.87
C ILE A 226 -3.37 19.63 5.50
N PRO A 227 -4.25 20.65 5.48
CA PRO A 227 -4.76 21.21 4.23
C PRO A 227 -3.65 21.78 3.34
N THR A 228 -3.79 21.57 2.02
CA THR A 228 -2.94 22.17 0.98
C THR A 228 -3.83 22.77 -0.11
N ASP A 229 -3.25 23.44 -1.10
CA ASP A 229 -4.03 23.99 -2.24
C ASP A 229 -4.80 22.87 -3.01
N ASP A 230 -4.39 21.62 -2.89
CA ASP A 230 -4.94 20.47 -3.63
C ASP A 230 -5.62 19.43 -2.73
N PHE A 231 -5.56 19.62 -1.43
CA PHE A 231 -6.08 18.67 -0.45
C PHE A 231 -6.75 19.40 0.71
N GLU A 232 -7.99 19.04 0.95
CA GLU A 232 -8.74 19.32 2.16
C GLU A 232 -9.57 18.08 2.50
N TRP A 233 -9.40 17.59 3.72
CA TRP A 233 -10.18 16.43 4.15
C TRP A 233 -11.62 16.85 4.47
N THR A 234 -12.59 16.15 3.92
CA THR A 234 -14.01 16.38 4.20
C THR A 234 -14.82 15.09 4.05
N LEU A 235 -15.73 14.85 5.00
CA LEU A 235 -16.65 13.72 4.92
C LEU A 235 -17.62 13.85 3.73
N ASP A 236 -17.93 15.06 3.31
CA ASP A 236 -18.81 15.33 2.17
C ASP A 236 -18.27 14.82 0.82
N ALA A 237 -16.99 14.48 0.75
CA ALA A 237 -16.39 13.85 -0.42
C ALA A 237 -16.75 12.37 -0.59
N TYR A 238 -17.39 11.76 0.41
CA TYR A 238 -17.79 10.36 0.41
C TYR A 238 -19.28 10.24 0.10
N ASP A 239 -19.62 9.41 -0.92
CA ASP A 239 -21.03 9.07 -1.17
C ASP A 239 -21.48 8.07 -0.09
N ILE A 240 -22.28 8.55 0.86
CA ILE A 240 -22.82 7.75 1.96
C ILE A 240 -24.35 7.73 1.82
N SER A 241 -24.86 6.90 0.92
CA SER A 241 -26.29 6.81 0.65
C SER A 241 -26.99 5.72 1.48
N HIS A 242 -26.22 4.74 1.97
CA HIS A 242 -26.68 3.59 2.75
C HIS A 242 -25.82 3.44 4.02
N HIS A 243 -26.31 2.73 5.03
CA HIS A 243 -25.57 2.38 6.26
C HIS A 243 -24.76 3.55 6.85
N HIS A 244 -25.37 4.74 6.94
CA HIS A 244 -24.70 6.02 7.25
C HIS A 244 -23.74 5.96 8.44
N ASP A 245 -24.22 5.45 9.58
CA ASP A 245 -23.43 5.42 10.80
C ASP A 245 -22.22 4.49 10.63
N LEU A 246 -22.43 3.29 10.10
CA LEU A 246 -21.37 2.31 9.88
C LEU A 246 -20.29 2.80 8.90
N ILE A 247 -20.69 3.39 7.76
CA ILE A 247 -19.74 3.93 6.78
C ILE A 247 -18.99 5.12 7.39
N ARG A 248 -19.69 5.99 8.12
CA ARG A 248 -19.04 7.11 8.80
C ARG A 248 -17.97 6.63 9.78
N ASP A 249 -18.30 5.64 10.61
CA ASP A 249 -17.34 5.07 11.58
C ASP A 249 -16.13 4.45 10.88
N VAL A 250 -16.35 3.74 9.78
CA VAL A 250 -15.28 3.15 8.95
C VAL A 250 -14.38 4.23 8.36
N VAL A 251 -14.96 5.27 7.76
CA VAL A 251 -14.18 6.37 7.16
C VAL A 251 -13.38 7.11 8.22
N LEU A 252 -13.93 7.28 9.42
CA LEU A 252 -13.29 8.01 10.51
C LEU A 252 -12.38 7.13 11.38
N ALA A 253 -12.29 5.83 11.13
CA ALA A 253 -11.50 4.91 11.96
C ALA A 253 -10.01 5.29 12.09
N LEU A 254 -9.47 6.00 11.10
CA LEU A 254 -8.08 6.49 11.11
C LEU A 254 -7.96 7.99 11.46
N ALA A 255 -9.07 8.70 11.69
CA ALA A 255 -9.04 10.15 11.90
C ALA A 255 -8.23 10.58 13.15
N ASP A 256 -8.27 9.77 14.20
CA ASP A 256 -7.58 10.06 15.46
C ASP A 256 -6.15 9.45 15.52
N THR A 257 -5.72 8.75 14.46
CA THR A 257 -4.39 8.09 14.46
C THR A 257 -3.25 9.07 14.25
N ASP A 258 -3.50 10.26 13.69
CA ASP A 258 -2.47 11.27 13.42
C ASP A 258 -1.68 11.67 14.68
N SER A 259 -2.38 11.88 15.80
CA SER A 259 -1.75 12.18 17.10
C SER A 259 -0.91 11.02 17.58
N LEU A 260 -1.43 9.79 17.51
CA LEU A 260 -0.74 8.57 17.90
C LEU A 260 0.53 8.36 17.06
N LEU A 261 0.44 8.54 15.74
CA LEU A 261 1.58 8.38 14.84
C LEU A 261 2.63 9.45 15.07
N ASN A 262 2.22 10.70 15.39
CA ASN A 262 3.16 11.73 15.78
C ASN A 262 3.93 11.34 17.06
N ASP A 263 3.22 10.78 18.04
CA ASP A 263 3.83 10.38 19.32
C ASP A 263 4.73 9.14 19.19
N LEU A 264 4.32 8.14 18.41
CA LEU A 264 5.06 6.88 18.26
C LEU A 264 6.17 6.99 17.22
N TYR A 265 5.84 7.52 16.02
CA TYR A 265 6.72 7.48 14.85
C TYR A 265 7.66 8.69 14.78
N LEU A 266 7.17 9.91 15.00
CA LEU A 266 7.96 11.12 14.92
C LEU A 266 8.56 11.53 16.27
N GLN A 267 7.90 11.21 17.39
CA GLN A 267 8.30 11.55 18.76
C GLN A 267 8.56 13.04 18.97
N GLY A 268 7.90 13.90 18.17
CA GLY A 268 8.04 15.34 18.21
C GLY A 268 9.39 15.89 17.69
N GLU A 269 10.25 15.03 17.14
CA GLU A 269 11.58 15.40 16.67
C GLU A 269 11.57 15.96 15.23
N VAL A 270 10.52 15.63 14.45
CA VAL A 270 10.44 15.98 13.03
C VAL A 270 9.10 16.60 12.71
N ASP A 271 9.11 17.64 11.87
CA ASP A 271 7.89 18.28 11.38
C ASP A 271 7.07 17.30 10.53
N VAL A 272 5.77 17.22 10.80
CA VAL A 272 4.87 16.32 10.06
C VAL A 272 4.80 16.65 8.56
N THR A 273 5.13 17.89 8.16
CA THR A 273 5.21 18.32 6.74
C THR A 273 6.54 17.99 6.07
N HIS A 274 7.46 17.34 6.78
CA HIS A 274 8.72 16.91 6.17
C HIS A 274 8.45 15.97 4.97
N PRO A 275 9.02 16.19 3.77
CA PRO A 275 8.69 15.43 2.56
C PRO A 275 8.84 13.92 2.66
N LEU A 276 9.75 13.42 3.47
CA LEU A 276 9.93 11.98 3.70
C LEU A 276 8.96 11.41 4.76
N VAL A 277 8.19 12.25 5.45
CA VAL A 277 7.09 11.90 6.35
C VAL A 277 5.76 12.04 5.63
N SER A 278 5.56 13.17 4.98
CA SER A 278 4.37 13.52 4.23
C SER A 278 4.74 13.90 2.78
N PRO A 279 4.83 12.93 1.88
CA PRO A 279 5.24 13.13 0.48
C PRO A 279 4.40 14.14 -0.30
N LEU A 280 3.18 14.41 0.15
CA LEU A 280 2.33 15.45 -0.43
C LEU A 280 2.98 16.85 -0.32
N PHE A 281 3.89 17.08 0.63
CA PHE A 281 4.61 18.35 0.82
C PHE A 281 5.94 18.43 0.06
N ALA A 282 6.35 17.42 -0.68
CA ALA A 282 7.56 17.51 -1.51
C ALA A 282 7.42 18.64 -2.55
N ASP A 283 8.39 19.53 -2.63
CA ASP A 283 8.36 20.69 -3.56
C ASP A 283 8.40 20.22 -5.01
N ASP A 284 9.18 19.20 -5.32
CA ASP A 284 9.30 18.61 -6.65
C ASP A 284 9.14 17.09 -6.60
N VAL A 285 8.24 16.58 -7.42
CA VAL A 285 7.99 15.15 -7.61
C VAL A 285 8.19 14.71 -9.06
N SER A 286 8.78 15.57 -9.91
CA SER A 286 8.93 15.31 -11.34
C SER A 286 9.88 14.17 -11.69
N GLY A 287 10.80 13.85 -10.76
CA GLY A 287 11.73 12.72 -10.88
C GLY A 287 11.20 11.39 -10.35
N GLN A 288 9.93 11.34 -9.92
CA GLN A 288 9.34 10.09 -9.44
C GLN A 288 9.15 9.08 -10.58
N PRO A 289 9.30 7.78 -10.32
CA PRO A 289 9.07 6.75 -11.33
C PRO A 289 7.59 6.65 -11.71
N PRO A 290 7.25 5.98 -12.83
CA PRO A 290 5.88 5.60 -13.15
C PRO A 290 5.16 5.01 -11.93
N THR A 291 3.98 5.57 -11.62
CA THR A 291 3.29 5.35 -10.34
C THR A 291 1.91 4.76 -10.52
N LEU A 292 1.60 3.72 -9.75
CA LEU A 292 0.24 3.27 -9.48
C LEU A 292 -0.15 3.69 -8.06
N ILE A 293 -1.29 4.35 -7.91
CA ILE A 293 -1.93 4.57 -6.62
C ILE A 293 -3.26 3.82 -6.60
N VAL A 294 -3.48 3.07 -5.54
CA VAL A 294 -4.73 2.36 -5.29
C VAL A 294 -5.40 2.96 -4.07
N THR A 295 -6.70 3.25 -4.14
CA THR A 295 -7.48 3.77 -3.01
C THR A 295 -8.72 2.92 -2.75
N ALA A 296 -9.19 2.90 -1.51
CA ALA A 296 -10.47 2.35 -1.11
C ALA A 296 -11.51 3.48 -1.00
N GLU A 297 -12.77 3.21 -1.38
CA GLU A 297 -13.80 4.26 -1.40
C GLU A 297 -14.08 4.83 0.00
N TYR A 298 -14.14 3.96 1.00
CA TYR A 298 -14.44 4.33 2.40
C TYR A 298 -13.20 4.23 3.28
N ASP A 299 -12.17 4.96 2.89
CA ASP A 299 -10.89 5.04 3.60
C ASP A 299 -10.56 6.51 3.89
N TYR A 300 -10.18 6.80 5.14
CA TYR A 300 -9.76 8.14 5.55
C TYR A 300 -8.63 8.70 4.67
N LEU A 301 -7.69 7.84 4.28
CA LEU A 301 -6.51 8.19 3.48
C LEU A 301 -6.81 8.36 1.97
N ARG A 302 -8.06 8.09 1.54
CA ARG A 302 -8.42 8.18 0.12
C ARG A 302 -8.12 9.54 -0.48
N LEU A 303 -8.53 10.61 0.18
CA LEU A 303 -8.45 11.97 -0.37
C LEU A 303 -7.00 12.43 -0.53
N GLU A 304 -6.11 12.08 0.39
CA GLU A 304 -4.70 12.41 0.29
C GLU A 304 -3.98 11.59 -0.78
N GLY A 305 -4.29 10.30 -0.90
CA GLY A 305 -3.79 9.45 -1.99
C GLY A 305 -4.21 9.97 -3.37
N GLU A 306 -5.48 10.40 -3.52
CA GLU A 306 -5.97 11.04 -4.75
C GLU A 306 -5.28 12.40 -5.02
N ALA A 307 -5.02 13.20 -3.97
CA ALA A 307 -4.29 14.46 -4.10
C ALA A 307 -2.85 14.24 -4.54
N TYR A 308 -2.18 13.24 -3.99
CA TYR A 308 -0.82 12.88 -4.40
C TYR A 308 -0.77 12.37 -5.84
N ALA A 309 -1.74 11.57 -6.27
CA ALA A 309 -1.87 11.15 -7.67
C ALA A 309 -2.00 12.35 -8.61
N ARG A 310 -2.83 13.34 -8.26
CA ARG A 310 -2.97 14.59 -9.03
C ARG A 310 -1.67 15.39 -9.06
N LYS A 311 -0.93 15.46 -7.95
CA LYS A 311 0.36 16.14 -7.86
C LYS A 311 1.39 15.50 -8.80
N LEU A 312 1.54 14.18 -8.75
CA LEU A 312 2.43 13.43 -9.63
C LEU A 312 2.08 13.62 -11.11
N ALA A 313 0.80 13.47 -11.47
CA ALA A 313 0.34 13.64 -12.85
C ALA A 313 0.61 15.06 -13.39
N ARG A 314 0.42 16.11 -12.57
CA ARG A 314 0.75 17.50 -12.94
C ARG A 314 2.25 17.73 -13.12
N ALA A 315 3.07 17.02 -12.37
CA ALA A 315 4.52 17.06 -12.53
C ALA A 315 5.03 16.27 -13.75
N GLY A 316 4.12 15.64 -14.52
CA GLY A 316 4.46 14.87 -15.72
C GLY A 316 4.83 13.42 -15.44
N VAL A 317 4.68 12.94 -14.23
CA VAL A 317 4.92 11.52 -13.87
C VAL A 317 3.81 10.65 -14.46
N PRO A 318 4.11 9.58 -15.19
CA PRO A 318 3.11 8.62 -15.64
C PRO A 318 2.39 8.01 -14.43
N THR A 319 1.17 8.45 -14.17
CA THR A 319 0.41 8.11 -12.96
C THR A 319 -0.91 7.44 -13.33
N ARG A 320 -1.22 6.33 -12.67
CA ARG A 320 -2.50 5.65 -12.73
C ARG A 320 -3.12 5.63 -11.34
N LEU A 321 -4.37 6.03 -11.22
CA LEU A 321 -5.16 5.96 -10.01
C LEU A 321 -6.26 4.91 -10.18
N ILE A 322 -6.37 3.99 -9.22
CA ILE A 322 -7.45 2.99 -9.17
C ILE A 322 -8.16 3.12 -7.83
N GLN A 323 -9.48 3.30 -7.88
CA GLN A 323 -10.34 3.30 -6.70
C GLN A 323 -11.21 2.05 -6.69
N TYR A 324 -11.25 1.34 -5.56
CA TYR A 324 -12.16 0.21 -5.34
C TYR A 324 -13.39 0.66 -4.56
N ARG A 325 -14.56 0.56 -5.21
CA ARG A 325 -15.84 0.89 -4.58
C ARG A 325 -16.19 -0.08 -3.46
N GLY A 326 -16.82 0.47 -2.42
CA GLY A 326 -17.32 -0.28 -1.28
C GLY A 326 -16.24 -0.83 -0.35
N MET A 327 -14.96 -0.59 -0.64
CA MET A 327 -13.84 -1.06 0.19
C MET A 327 -13.50 -0.08 1.31
N ASP A 328 -13.02 -0.63 2.40
CA ASP A 328 -12.43 0.02 3.56
C ASP A 328 -10.89 -0.03 3.53
N HIS A 329 -10.26 0.61 4.51
CA HIS A 329 -8.81 0.54 4.68
C HIS A 329 -8.34 -0.90 4.88
N ALA A 330 -7.11 -1.22 4.46
CA ALA A 330 -6.47 -2.54 4.59
C ALA A 330 -7.23 -3.70 3.90
N PHE A 331 -8.04 -3.42 2.86
CA PHE A 331 -8.75 -4.48 2.13
C PHE A 331 -7.80 -5.49 1.46
N MET A 332 -6.57 -5.13 1.17
CA MET A 332 -5.55 -6.03 0.60
C MET A 332 -5.27 -7.23 1.50
N ASP A 333 -5.35 -7.04 2.81
CA ASP A 333 -5.14 -8.09 3.82
C ASP A 333 -6.18 -9.21 3.72
N LYS A 334 -7.32 -8.96 3.08
CA LYS A 334 -8.42 -9.90 2.92
C LYS A 334 -8.28 -10.79 1.67
N LEU A 335 -7.05 -11.08 1.26
CA LEU A 335 -6.77 -11.90 0.09
C LEU A 335 -7.46 -13.28 0.18
N GLY A 336 -8.18 -13.62 -0.88
CA GLY A 336 -9.00 -14.84 -0.94
C GLY A 336 -10.43 -14.68 -0.41
N ASP A 337 -10.68 -13.70 0.46
CA ASP A 337 -12.02 -13.36 0.95
C ASP A 337 -12.63 -12.22 0.12
N TYR A 338 -11.83 -11.20 -0.20
CA TYR A 338 -12.24 -10.06 -1.04
C TYR A 338 -11.60 -10.17 -2.43
N PRO A 339 -12.39 -10.28 -3.50
CA PRO A 339 -11.84 -10.35 -4.86
C PRO A 339 -11.08 -9.07 -5.25
N GLN A 340 -11.37 -7.94 -4.61
CA GLN A 340 -10.64 -6.70 -4.79
C GLN A 340 -9.19 -6.80 -4.32
N ALA A 341 -8.89 -7.58 -3.28
CA ALA A 341 -7.53 -7.84 -2.82
C ALA A 341 -6.72 -8.61 -3.88
N ASP A 342 -7.30 -9.68 -4.45
CA ASP A 342 -6.68 -10.42 -5.55
C ASP A 342 -6.47 -9.53 -6.79
N ASP A 343 -7.48 -8.71 -7.16
CA ASP A 343 -7.38 -7.79 -8.31
C ASP A 343 -6.34 -6.69 -8.06
N CYS A 344 -6.18 -6.23 -6.82
CA CYS A 344 -5.14 -5.27 -6.45
C CYS A 344 -3.73 -5.82 -6.75
N MET A 345 -3.44 -7.06 -6.38
CA MET A 345 -2.17 -7.70 -6.73
C MET A 345 -1.98 -7.81 -8.25
N ASN A 346 -3.06 -8.14 -8.98
CA ASN A 346 -3.02 -8.19 -10.45
C ASN A 346 -2.71 -6.83 -11.10
N VAL A 347 -3.28 -5.74 -10.60
CA VAL A 347 -3.03 -4.41 -11.20
C VAL A 347 -1.62 -3.90 -10.89
N ILE A 348 -1.07 -4.19 -9.70
CA ILE A 348 0.33 -3.91 -9.37
C ILE A 348 1.26 -4.69 -10.32
N ALA A 349 1.03 -6.00 -10.46
CA ALA A 349 1.80 -6.87 -11.35
C ALA A 349 1.75 -6.40 -12.81
N LYS A 350 0.57 -5.97 -13.28
CA LYS A 350 0.38 -5.45 -14.63
C LYS A 350 1.20 -4.18 -14.86
N GLY A 351 1.21 -3.25 -13.89
CA GLY A 351 1.99 -2.02 -13.97
C GLY A 351 3.48 -2.30 -14.17
N LEU A 352 4.08 -3.20 -13.39
CA LEU A 352 5.47 -3.59 -13.55
C LEU A 352 5.72 -4.22 -14.93
N LYS A 353 4.87 -5.16 -15.36
CA LYS A 353 5.01 -5.84 -16.66
C LYS A 353 4.96 -4.89 -17.87
N GLU A 354 4.13 -3.86 -17.81
CA GLU A 354 4.01 -2.87 -18.88
C GLU A 354 5.32 -2.06 -19.07
N LEU A 355 6.06 -1.85 -17.99
CA LEU A 355 7.35 -1.14 -18.01
C LEU A 355 8.53 -2.04 -18.35
N THR A 356 8.36 -3.36 -18.27
CA THR A 356 9.44 -4.33 -18.47
C THR A 356 9.40 -5.05 -19.83
N LYS A 357 8.47 -4.63 -20.70
CA LYS A 357 8.41 -5.02 -22.11
C LYS A 357 9.40 -4.18 -22.95
#